data_acc39080adbbed06300062044c1c3fbd
#
_entry.id   acc39080adbbed06300062044c1c3fbd
#
_cell.length_a   1.000
_cell.length_b   1.000
_cell.length_c   1.000
_cell.angle_alpha   90.00
_cell.angle_beta   90.00
_cell.angle_gamma   90.00
#
_symmetry.space_group_name_H-M   'P 1'
#
loop_
_entity.id
_entity.type
_entity.pdbx_description
1 polymer ?
#
loop_
_entity_poly.entity_id
_entity_poly.type
_entity_poly.pdbx_seq_one_letter_code
_entity_poly.pdbx_strand_id
1 'polypeptide(L)'
;MPSHSLLVGYHGCDRSLVESVVAGKDDLKPSQNAWDWLGHGIYFWEDSCARALRWAEAEPQRRASRIKTPAVLSAVIQLGNCLNLTETEPLALVKDAHEAYLQFCAASGSPVLENRGTALQVRFLDCAVIETVHQFRQEEGNQPFDTVCGFFVEGRALYPGAGFRELDHIQVCVRSSKQIIGYFLPRST
;
A
#
# COMPACT_ATOMS: atom_id res chain seq x y z
N MET A 1 17.41 0.37 -12.46
CA MET A 1 17.20 1.74 -12.98
C MET A 1 15.84 2.24 -12.54
N PRO A 2 15.66 3.55 -12.21
CA PRO A 2 14.33 4.05 -11.88
C PRO A 2 13.37 3.79 -13.04
N SER A 3 12.19 3.27 -12.73
CA SER A 3 11.14 3.06 -13.72
C SER A 3 10.51 4.40 -14.07
N HIS A 4 10.43 4.73 -15.35
CA HIS A 4 9.65 5.88 -15.85
C HIS A 4 8.18 5.51 -16.09
N SER A 5 7.75 4.34 -15.63
CA SER A 5 6.38 3.90 -15.77
C SER A 5 5.44 4.80 -14.98
N LEU A 6 4.42 5.28 -15.68
CA LEU A 6 3.30 6.01 -15.10
C LEU A 6 2.12 5.06 -14.92
N LEU A 7 1.41 5.21 -13.82
CA LEU A 7 0.16 4.49 -13.59
C LEU A 7 -0.90 5.44 -13.04
N VAL A 8 -2.15 5.02 -13.13
CA VAL A 8 -3.27 5.68 -12.48
C VAL A 8 -3.61 4.92 -11.21
N GLY A 9 -3.48 5.61 -10.08
CA GLY A 9 -3.85 5.09 -8.77
C GLY A 9 -5.14 5.73 -8.25
N TYR A 10 -5.91 4.97 -7.49
CA TYR A 10 -7.17 5.39 -6.90
C TYR A 10 -7.11 5.27 -5.38
N HIS A 11 -7.47 6.33 -4.67
CA HIS A 11 -7.47 6.38 -3.20
C HIS A 11 -8.89 6.60 -2.69
N GLY A 12 -9.39 5.64 -1.92
CA GLY A 12 -10.69 5.76 -1.26
C GLY A 12 -10.60 6.62 0.00
N CYS A 13 -11.41 7.68 0.10
CA CYS A 13 -11.39 8.59 1.24
C CYS A 13 -12.73 9.33 1.41
N ASP A 14 -12.76 10.30 2.32
CA ASP A 14 -13.90 11.20 2.46
C ASP A 14 -13.97 12.23 1.33
N ARG A 15 -15.18 12.57 0.88
CA ARG A 15 -15.40 13.56 -0.18
C ARG A 15 -14.79 14.91 0.13
N SER A 16 -14.83 15.36 1.38
CA SER A 16 -14.23 16.64 1.78
C SER A 16 -12.72 16.68 1.57
N LEU A 17 -12.03 15.55 1.75
CA LEU A 17 -10.61 15.44 1.46
C LEU A 17 -10.36 15.50 -0.05
N VAL A 18 -11.16 14.78 -0.85
CA VAL A 18 -11.06 14.85 -2.33
C VAL A 18 -11.17 16.29 -2.81
N GLU A 19 -12.20 17.01 -2.35
CA GLU A 19 -12.45 18.42 -2.74
C GLU A 19 -11.27 19.33 -2.32
N SER A 20 -10.73 19.13 -1.12
CA SER A 20 -9.60 19.91 -0.60
C SER A 20 -8.32 19.67 -1.38
N VAL A 21 -7.99 18.40 -1.69
CA VAL A 21 -6.79 18.03 -2.44
C VAL A 21 -6.87 18.52 -3.90
N VAL A 22 -7.99 18.32 -4.57
CA VAL A 22 -8.18 18.79 -5.96
C VAL A 22 -8.14 20.32 -6.06
N ALA A 23 -8.59 21.02 -5.00
CA ALA A 23 -8.48 22.47 -4.91
C ALA A 23 -7.07 22.97 -4.52
N GLY A 24 -6.11 22.09 -4.33
CA GLY A 24 -4.74 22.43 -3.91
C GLY A 24 -4.63 23.01 -2.49
N LYS A 25 -5.61 22.73 -1.63
CA LYS A 25 -5.66 23.22 -0.24
C LYS A 25 -5.09 22.23 0.78
N ASP A 26 -4.99 20.96 0.41
CA ASP A 26 -4.48 19.88 1.26
C ASP A 26 -3.77 18.84 0.39
N ASP A 27 -3.10 17.89 1.03
CA ASP A 27 -2.43 16.75 0.41
C ASP A 27 -2.81 15.46 1.13
N LEU A 28 -2.68 14.32 0.45
CA LEU A 28 -2.79 13.01 1.10
C LEU A 28 -1.63 12.83 2.09
N LYS A 29 -1.96 12.29 3.26
CA LYS A 29 -0.97 12.00 4.30
C LYS A 29 -0.56 10.53 4.26
N PRO A 30 0.74 10.22 4.40
CA PRO A 30 1.20 8.85 4.51
C PRO A 30 0.55 8.14 5.70
N SER A 31 0.11 6.91 5.50
CA SER A 31 -0.21 5.99 6.57
C SER A 31 1.06 5.57 7.31
N GLN A 32 0.95 5.37 8.62
CA GLN A 32 2.01 4.87 9.50
C GLN A 32 1.47 3.80 10.45
N ASN A 33 0.48 3.04 10.01
CA ASN A 33 -0.06 1.98 10.82
C ASN A 33 0.90 0.78 10.85
N ALA A 34 0.99 0.14 12.00
CA ALA A 34 1.84 -1.05 12.17
C ALA A 34 1.41 -2.27 11.33
N TRP A 35 0.29 -2.19 10.62
CA TRP A 35 -0.25 -3.23 9.74
C TRP A 35 -0.36 -2.83 8.27
N ASP A 36 0.31 -1.77 7.85
CA ASP A 36 0.35 -1.32 6.47
C ASP A 36 1.08 -2.35 5.59
N TRP A 37 0.39 -2.97 4.65
CA TRP A 37 0.83 -4.17 3.92
C TRP A 37 2.13 -4.02 3.14
N LEU A 38 2.34 -2.83 2.58
CA LEU A 38 3.51 -2.47 1.79
C LEU A 38 4.41 -1.47 2.52
N GLY A 39 4.34 -1.45 3.87
CA GLY A 39 5.03 -0.46 4.69
C GLY A 39 4.33 0.90 4.70
N HIS A 40 4.99 1.89 5.28
CA HIS A 40 4.42 3.22 5.48
C HIS A 40 4.40 4.04 4.18
N GLY A 41 3.29 4.74 3.90
CA GLY A 41 3.14 5.57 2.72
C GLY A 41 1.68 5.87 2.36
N ILE A 42 1.46 6.42 1.18
CA ILE A 42 0.13 6.72 0.65
C ILE A 42 -0.30 5.57 -0.26
N TYR A 43 -1.44 4.96 0.02
CA TYR A 43 -1.92 3.76 -0.66
C TYR A 43 -2.88 4.07 -1.78
N PHE A 44 -2.68 3.40 -2.93
CA PHE A 44 -3.56 3.48 -4.09
C PHE A 44 -3.87 2.09 -4.62
N TRP A 45 -5.09 1.89 -5.11
CA TRP A 45 -5.45 0.76 -5.97
C TRP A 45 -5.04 1.09 -7.41
N GLU A 46 -4.23 0.24 -8.02
CA GLU A 46 -3.85 0.40 -9.43
C GLU A 46 -5.05 0.08 -10.31
N ASP A 47 -5.36 0.98 -11.25
CA ASP A 47 -6.41 0.86 -12.29
C ASP A 47 -7.80 0.41 -11.78
N SER A 48 -8.08 0.53 -10.47
CA SER A 48 -9.35 0.06 -9.90
C SER A 48 -10.05 1.11 -9.04
N CYS A 49 -10.75 2.04 -9.70
CA CYS A 49 -11.61 3.03 -9.05
C CYS A 49 -12.72 2.35 -8.21
N ALA A 50 -13.34 1.30 -8.77
CA ALA A 50 -14.41 0.56 -8.09
C ALA A 50 -13.91 -0.09 -6.79
N ARG A 51 -12.68 -0.62 -6.77
CA ARG A 51 -12.11 -1.23 -5.56
C ARG A 51 -11.84 -0.19 -4.48
N ALA A 52 -11.30 0.98 -4.86
CA ALA A 52 -11.07 2.10 -3.95
C ALA A 52 -12.39 2.62 -3.35
N LEU A 53 -13.43 2.77 -4.18
CA LEU A 53 -14.75 3.18 -3.71
C LEU A 53 -15.36 2.17 -2.74
N ARG A 54 -15.34 0.88 -3.10
CA ARG A 54 -15.86 -0.20 -2.24
C ARG A 54 -15.18 -0.22 -0.87
N TRP A 55 -13.87 0.03 -0.83
CA TRP A 55 -13.15 0.15 0.42
C TRP A 55 -13.62 1.36 1.24
N ALA A 56 -13.75 2.53 0.61
CA ALA A 56 -14.24 3.74 1.27
C ALA A 56 -15.68 3.59 1.80
N GLU A 57 -16.54 2.84 1.10
CA GLU A 57 -17.90 2.52 1.53
C GLU A 57 -17.95 1.54 2.72
N ALA A 58 -16.97 0.63 2.82
CA ALA A 58 -16.88 -0.31 3.93
C ALA A 58 -16.30 0.33 5.22
N GLU A 59 -15.49 1.39 5.09
CA GLU A 59 -14.83 2.05 6.22
C GLU A 59 -15.77 2.72 7.23
N PRO A 60 -16.88 3.40 6.85
CA PRO A 60 -17.81 4.01 7.81
C PRO A 60 -18.38 3.03 8.83
N GLN A 61 -18.38 1.74 8.53
CA GLN A 61 -18.83 0.68 9.43
C GLN A 61 -17.78 0.32 10.51
N ARG A 62 -16.55 0.83 10.40
CA ARG A 62 -15.49 0.63 11.37
C ARG A 62 -15.52 1.70 12.47
N ARG A 63 -15.29 1.29 13.71
CA ARG A 63 -15.50 2.10 14.92
C ARG A 63 -14.71 3.43 14.99
N ALA A 64 -13.75 3.68 14.15
CA ALA A 64 -12.93 4.90 14.17
C ALA A 64 -12.83 5.56 12.79
N SER A 65 -13.75 5.25 11.87
CA SER A 65 -13.70 5.80 10.53
C SER A 65 -13.87 7.31 10.52
N ARG A 66 -13.04 7.99 9.74
CA ARG A 66 -13.17 9.41 9.43
C ARG A 66 -13.95 9.66 8.14
N ILE A 67 -14.34 8.61 7.42
CA ILE A 67 -15.08 8.70 6.16
C ILE A 67 -16.57 8.81 6.47
N LYS A 68 -17.15 9.97 6.17
CA LYS A 68 -18.59 10.24 6.31
C LYS A 68 -19.30 10.12 4.96
N THR A 69 -18.67 10.61 3.91
CA THR A 69 -19.15 10.56 2.53
C THR A 69 -18.10 9.89 1.67
N PRO A 70 -18.22 8.58 1.40
CA PRO A 70 -17.26 7.84 0.60
C PRO A 70 -17.05 8.47 -0.77
N ALA A 71 -15.80 8.59 -1.18
CA ALA A 71 -15.40 9.13 -2.46
C ALA A 71 -14.03 8.55 -2.88
N VAL A 72 -13.62 8.81 -4.11
CA VAL A 72 -12.35 8.39 -4.67
C VAL A 72 -11.59 9.58 -5.21
N LEU A 73 -10.32 9.67 -4.84
CA LEU A 73 -9.35 10.57 -5.44
C LEU A 73 -8.46 9.77 -6.39
N SER A 74 -8.27 10.26 -7.62
CA SER A 74 -7.36 9.67 -8.60
C SER A 74 -6.03 10.41 -8.59
N ALA A 75 -4.96 9.67 -8.87
CA ALA A 75 -3.62 10.24 -9.00
C ALA A 75 -2.89 9.65 -10.20
N VAL A 76 -2.06 10.45 -10.86
CA VAL A 76 -1.02 9.98 -11.78
C VAL A 76 0.24 9.79 -10.96
N ILE A 77 0.76 8.57 -10.95
CA ILE A 77 1.91 8.17 -10.12
C ILE A 77 3.04 7.72 -11.05
N GLN A 78 4.23 8.27 -10.84
CA GLN A 78 5.47 7.76 -11.40
C GLN A 78 6.09 6.79 -10.41
N LEU A 79 6.37 5.54 -10.81
CA LEU A 79 6.86 4.52 -9.86
C LEU A 79 8.23 4.84 -9.29
N GLY A 80 9.11 5.50 -10.05
CA GLY A 80 10.45 5.83 -9.59
C GLY A 80 11.29 4.56 -9.30
N ASN A 81 12.03 4.57 -8.20
CA ASN A 81 12.71 3.39 -7.67
C ASN A 81 11.69 2.53 -6.91
N CYS A 82 11.12 1.52 -7.57
CA CYS A 82 10.01 0.72 -7.06
C CYS A 82 10.48 -0.61 -6.50
N LEU A 83 10.05 -0.95 -5.27
CA LEU A 83 10.10 -2.31 -4.74
C LEU A 83 8.88 -3.08 -5.27
N ASN A 84 9.05 -3.73 -6.42
CA ASN A 84 7.96 -4.46 -7.08
C ASN A 84 7.88 -5.91 -6.60
N LEU A 85 6.95 -6.21 -5.70
CA LEU A 85 6.75 -7.53 -5.11
C LEU A 85 6.11 -8.56 -6.05
N THR A 86 5.91 -8.22 -7.34
CA THR A 86 5.54 -9.17 -8.37
C THR A 86 6.75 -9.74 -9.12
N GLU A 87 7.96 -9.26 -8.78
CA GLU A 87 9.22 -9.68 -9.39
C GLU A 87 10.08 -10.50 -8.43
N THR A 88 10.89 -11.38 -8.97
CA THR A 88 11.68 -12.36 -8.19
C THR A 88 12.77 -11.70 -7.35
N GLU A 89 13.52 -10.74 -7.91
CA GLU A 89 14.63 -10.09 -7.22
C GLU A 89 14.16 -9.25 -6.00
N PRO A 90 13.11 -8.41 -6.11
CA PRO A 90 12.54 -7.73 -4.94
C PRO A 90 12.03 -8.69 -3.87
N LEU A 91 11.44 -9.82 -4.24
CA LEU A 91 11.00 -10.84 -3.28
C LEU A 91 12.18 -11.45 -2.51
N ALA A 92 13.34 -11.63 -3.14
CA ALA A 92 14.56 -12.09 -2.46
C ALA A 92 15.01 -11.08 -1.40
N LEU A 93 15.00 -9.76 -1.71
CA LEU A 93 15.33 -8.72 -0.72
C LEU A 93 14.39 -8.75 0.49
N VAL A 94 13.09 -8.97 0.27
CA VAL A 94 12.12 -9.09 1.37
C VAL A 94 12.39 -10.32 2.23
N LYS A 95 12.78 -11.45 1.61
CA LYS A 95 13.16 -12.66 2.35
C LYS A 95 14.40 -12.42 3.22
N ASP A 96 15.44 -11.80 2.66
CA ASP A 96 16.67 -11.49 3.40
C ASP A 96 16.38 -10.52 4.56
N ALA A 97 15.54 -9.52 4.34
CA ALA A 97 15.10 -8.59 5.39
C ALA A 97 14.32 -9.30 6.50
N HIS A 98 13.49 -10.30 6.17
CA HIS A 98 12.81 -11.10 7.17
C HIS A 98 13.80 -11.89 8.04
N GLU A 99 14.81 -12.53 7.44
CA GLU A 99 15.83 -13.27 8.19
C GLU A 99 16.59 -12.34 9.16
N ALA A 100 16.96 -11.16 8.71
CA ALA A 100 17.61 -10.16 9.56
C ALA A 100 16.69 -9.59 10.64
N TYR A 101 15.40 -9.38 10.35
CA TYR A 101 14.39 -8.99 11.35
C TYR A 101 14.30 -10.03 12.47
N LEU A 102 14.30 -11.33 12.13
CA LEU A 102 14.32 -12.40 13.14
C LEU A 102 15.58 -12.38 14.01
N GLN A 103 16.74 -12.16 13.40
CA GLN A 103 18.02 -12.03 14.12
C GLN A 103 18.01 -10.84 15.08
N PHE A 104 17.48 -9.69 14.62
CA PHE A 104 17.30 -8.51 15.47
C PHE A 104 16.38 -8.79 16.66
N CYS A 105 15.23 -9.42 16.45
CA CYS A 105 14.31 -9.79 17.53
C CYS A 105 14.98 -10.73 18.54
N ALA A 106 15.72 -11.73 18.07
CA ALA A 106 16.46 -12.66 18.94
C ALA A 106 17.54 -11.95 19.76
N ALA A 107 18.30 -11.05 19.16
CA ALA A 107 19.37 -10.30 19.83
C ALA A 107 18.84 -9.28 20.85
N SER A 108 17.71 -8.63 20.55
CA SER A 108 17.09 -7.61 21.40
C SER A 108 16.13 -8.17 22.46
N GLY A 109 15.78 -9.48 22.38
CA GLY A 109 14.74 -10.07 23.21
C GLY A 109 13.32 -9.57 22.87
N SER A 110 13.13 -8.94 21.72
CA SER A 110 11.84 -8.43 21.26
C SER A 110 10.96 -9.56 20.71
N PRO A 111 9.64 -9.54 20.94
CA PRO A 111 8.77 -10.54 20.34
C PRO A 111 8.71 -10.38 18.82
N VAL A 112 8.72 -11.50 18.11
CA VAL A 112 8.47 -11.51 16.66
C VAL A 112 7.01 -11.18 16.40
N LEU A 113 6.75 -10.21 15.51
CA LEU A 113 5.39 -9.87 15.09
C LEU A 113 4.80 -10.98 14.22
N GLU A 114 3.47 -11.07 14.23
CA GLU A 114 2.74 -12.04 13.43
C GLU A 114 1.63 -11.36 12.64
N ASN A 115 1.41 -11.82 11.40
CA ASN A 115 0.21 -11.46 10.67
C ASN A 115 -1.00 -12.15 11.29
N ARG A 116 -2.16 -11.48 11.32
CA ARG A 116 -3.36 -11.94 12.01
C ARG A 116 -4.58 -11.99 11.11
N GLY A 117 -5.61 -12.66 11.57
CA GLY A 117 -6.86 -12.88 10.83
C GLY A 117 -6.83 -14.17 10.01
N THR A 118 -8.00 -14.68 9.61
CA THR A 118 -8.16 -15.98 8.92
C THR A 118 -7.49 -16.02 7.55
N ALA A 119 -7.32 -14.87 6.90
CA ALA A 119 -6.61 -14.71 5.64
C ALA A 119 -5.37 -13.80 5.80
N LEU A 120 -4.80 -13.72 7.01
CA LEU A 120 -3.64 -12.90 7.35
C LEU A 120 -3.80 -11.41 6.94
N GLN A 121 -5.03 -10.89 7.01
CA GLN A 121 -5.34 -9.54 6.50
C GLN A 121 -4.83 -8.42 7.40
N VAL A 122 -4.43 -8.69 8.64
CA VAL A 122 -3.80 -7.72 9.53
C VAL A 122 -2.29 -7.98 9.54
N ARG A 123 -1.53 -7.19 8.80
CA ARG A 123 -0.19 -7.48 8.30
C ARG A 123 0.96 -6.89 9.14
N PHE A 124 0.99 -7.12 10.44
CA PHE A 124 2.04 -6.59 11.33
C PHE A 124 3.45 -7.08 10.95
N LEU A 125 3.60 -8.37 10.66
CA LEU A 125 4.91 -8.93 10.27
C LEU A 125 5.34 -8.37 8.91
N ASP A 126 4.45 -8.37 7.92
CA ASP A 126 4.78 -7.88 6.58
C ASP A 126 5.19 -6.40 6.62
N CYS A 127 4.46 -5.58 7.39
CA CYS A 127 4.83 -4.17 7.59
C CYS A 127 6.24 -4.04 8.17
N ALA A 128 6.55 -4.76 9.24
CA ALA A 128 7.86 -4.70 9.88
C ALA A 128 8.99 -5.15 8.93
N VAL A 129 8.77 -6.20 8.14
CA VAL A 129 9.74 -6.70 7.17
C VAL A 129 9.98 -5.69 6.04
N ILE A 130 8.93 -5.09 5.48
CA ILE A 130 9.08 -4.05 4.44
C ILE A 130 9.82 -2.83 5.01
N GLU A 131 9.51 -2.39 6.23
CA GLU A 131 10.26 -1.29 6.86
C GLU A 131 11.72 -1.68 7.12
N THR A 132 12.03 -2.95 7.41
CA THR A 132 13.41 -3.44 7.53
C THR A 132 14.17 -3.35 6.19
N VAL A 133 13.52 -3.66 5.05
CA VAL A 133 14.12 -3.44 3.71
C VAL A 133 14.53 -1.98 3.53
N HIS A 134 13.66 -1.03 3.91
CA HIS A 134 13.97 0.39 3.78
C HIS A 134 15.08 0.84 4.70
N GLN A 135 15.10 0.34 5.94
CA GLN A 135 16.15 0.64 6.91
C GLN A 135 17.53 0.18 6.39
N PHE A 136 17.66 -1.05 5.90
CA PHE A 136 18.91 -1.56 5.35
C PHE A 136 19.40 -0.73 4.18
N ARG A 137 18.53 -0.38 3.25
CA ARG A 137 18.93 0.49 2.14
C ARG A 137 19.48 1.83 2.60
N GLN A 138 18.91 2.39 3.66
CA GLN A 138 19.38 3.65 4.25
C GLN A 138 20.75 3.46 4.93
N GLU A 139 20.94 2.39 5.68
CA GLU A 139 22.19 2.06 6.38
C GLU A 139 23.33 1.79 5.40
N GLU A 140 23.05 1.15 4.27
CA GLU A 140 24.00 0.89 3.19
C GLU A 140 24.27 2.11 2.30
N GLY A 141 23.58 3.23 2.50
CA GLY A 141 23.68 4.41 1.64
C GLY A 141 23.08 4.22 0.24
N ASN A 142 22.25 3.19 0.04
CA ASN A 142 21.55 2.95 -1.20
C ASN A 142 20.39 3.93 -1.40
N GLN A 143 20.05 4.19 -2.67
CA GLN A 143 18.90 5.01 -2.99
C GLN A 143 17.61 4.39 -2.40
N PRO A 144 16.80 5.15 -1.63
CA PRO A 144 15.55 4.65 -1.07
C PRO A 144 14.59 4.19 -2.17
N PHE A 145 13.66 3.30 -1.83
CA PHE A 145 12.52 3.04 -2.70
C PHE A 145 11.51 4.18 -2.58
N ASP A 146 11.08 4.68 -3.74
CA ASP A 146 10.06 5.72 -3.85
C ASP A 146 8.65 5.16 -3.70
N THR A 147 8.46 3.93 -4.20
CA THR A 147 7.19 3.22 -4.18
C THR A 147 7.40 1.74 -3.85
N VAL A 148 6.36 1.11 -3.33
CA VAL A 148 6.25 -0.35 -3.18
C VAL A 148 4.97 -0.80 -3.85
N CYS A 149 5.00 -1.82 -4.70
CA CYS A 149 3.79 -2.39 -5.28
C CYS A 149 3.71 -3.90 -5.10
N GLY A 150 2.49 -4.42 -4.98
CA GLY A 150 2.26 -5.84 -4.79
C GLY A 150 0.85 -6.26 -5.17
N PHE A 151 0.71 -7.54 -5.51
CA PHE A 151 -0.55 -8.19 -5.79
C PHE A 151 -1.11 -8.82 -4.50
N PHE A 152 -2.40 -8.61 -4.27
CA PHE A 152 -3.10 -9.12 -3.09
C PHE A 152 -4.27 -10.00 -3.48
N VAL A 153 -4.29 -11.18 -2.87
CA VAL A 153 -5.37 -12.15 -2.98
C VAL A 153 -6.35 -11.89 -1.85
N GLU A 154 -7.56 -11.39 -2.16
CA GLU A 154 -8.53 -10.96 -1.15
C GLU A 154 -9.97 -11.34 -1.51
N GLY A 155 -10.82 -11.53 -0.51
CA GLY A 155 -12.22 -11.86 -0.69
C GLY A 155 -12.48 -13.36 -0.82
N ARG A 156 -13.72 -13.70 -1.22
CA ARG A 156 -14.16 -15.09 -1.44
C ARG A 156 -13.78 -15.54 -2.84
N ALA A 157 -13.62 -16.85 -3.02
CA ALA A 157 -13.44 -17.43 -4.35
C ALA A 157 -14.65 -17.10 -5.24
N LEU A 158 -14.42 -16.75 -6.51
CA LEU A 158 -15.49 -16.39 -7.47
C LEU A 158 -16.46 -17.55 -7.73
N TYR A 159 -15.97 -18.78 -7.66
CA TYR A 159 -16.75 -20.01 -7.80
C TYR A 159 -16.02 -21.14 -7.05
N PRO A 160 -16.67 -22.27 -6.75
CA PRO A 160 -16.03 -23.40 -6.08
C PRO A 160 -14.79 -23.88 -6.84
N GLY A 161 -13.63 -23.89 -6.13
CA GLY A 161 -12.35 -24.28 -6.73
C GLY A 161 -11.62 -23.17 -7.51
N ALA A 162 -12.16 -21.95 -7.58
CA ALA A 162 -11.49 -20.83 -8.27
C ALA A 162 -10.19 -20.42 -7.56
N GLY A 163 -9.16 -20.13 -8.34
CA GLY A 163 -7.96 -19.42 -7.89
C GLY A 163 -8.16 -17.90 -7.83
N PHE A 164 -9.16 -17.36 -8.52
CA PHE A 164 -9.50 -15.93 -8.51
C PHE A 164 -10.46 -15.60 -7.39
N ARG A 165 -10.30 -14.42 -6.79
CA ARG A 165 -11.15 -13.94 -5.70
C ARG A 165 -11.83 -12.61 -6.02
N GLU A 166 -12.90 -12.30 -5.31
CA GLU A 166 -13.75 -11.14 -5.56
C GLU A 166 -13.03 -9.79 -5.41
N LEU A 167 -11.95 -9.74 -4.65
CA LEU A 167 -11.26 -8.53 -4.27
C LEU A 167 -9.76 -8.57 -4.63
N ASP A 168 -9.35 -9.53 -5.47
CA ASP A 168 -7.97 -9.56 -5.98
C ASP A 168 -7.62 -8.22 -6.64
N HIS A 169 -6.45 -7.69 -6.30
CA HIS A 169 -6.06 -6.36 -6.75
C HIS A 169 -4.55 -6.12 -6.65
N ILE A 170 -4.07 -5.09 -7.32
CA ILE A 170 -2.74 -4.52 -7.12
C ILE A 170 -2.87 -3.25 -6.29
N GLN A 171 -2.01 -3.11 -5.29
CA GLN A 171 -1.83 -1.84 -4.57
C GLN A 171 -0.43 -1.29 -4.79
N VAL A 172 -0.37 0.03 -4.78
CA VAL A 172 0.86 0.82 -4.78
C VAL A 172 0.89 1.68 -3.53
N CYS A 173 1.96 1.55 -2.76
CA CYS A 173 2.28 2.41 -1.64
C CYS A 173 3.31 3.45 -2.09
N VAL A 174 2.94 4.71 -2.10
CA VAL A 174 3.82 5.83 -2.45
C VAL A 174 4.50 6.34 -1.19
N ARG A 175 5.81 6.13 -1.07
CA ARG A 175 6.62 6.57 0.06
C ARG A 175 7.15 7.99 -0.13
N SER A 176 7.48 8.35 -1.35
CA SER A 176 7.89 9.71 -1.73
C SER A 176 6.75 10.43 -2.46
N SER A 177 6.17 11.45 -1.85
CA SER A 177 5.09 12.23 -2.45
C SER A 177 5.49 12.90 -3.77
N LYS A 178 6.79 13.05 -4.04
CA LYS A 178 7.32 13.54 -5.32
C LYS A 178 6.95 12.65 -6.52
N GLN A 179 6.58 11.41 -6.26
CA GLN A 179 6.14 10.45 -7.28
C GLN A 179 4.68 10.67 -7.70
N ILE A 180 3.91 11.47 -6.97
CA ILE A 180 2.55 11.85 -7.36
C ILE A 180 2.64 13.09 -8.27
N ILE A 181 2.42 12.87 -9.56
CA ILE A 181 2.51 13.92 -10.59
C ILE A 181 1.34 14.88 -10.49
N GLY A 182 0.17 14.39 -10.10
CA GLY A 182 -1.02 15.21 -9.90
C GLY A 182 -2.23 14.38 -9.52
N TYR A 183 -3.23 15.09 -9.00
CA TYR A 183 -4.52 14.53 -8.59
C TYR A 183 -5.63 14.97 -9.55
N PHE A 184 -6.64 14.13 -9.71
CA PHE A 184 -7.82 14.44 -10.50
C PHE A 184 -9.06 13.69 -10.01
N LEU A 185 -10.23 14.13 -10.44
CA LEU A 185 -11.48 13.42 -10.18
C LEU A 185 -11.65 12.31 -11.22
N PRO A 186 -11.98 11.06 -10.79
CA PRO A 186 -12.34 10.03 -11.76
C PRO A 186 -13.60 10.47 -12.52
N ARG A 187 -13.67 10.12 -13.81
CA ARG A 187 -14.92 10.34 -14.56
C ARG A 187 -16.01 9.49 -13.92
N SER A 188 -17.18 10.10 -13.72
CA SER A 188 -18.39 9.37 -13.34
C SER A 188 -18.68 8.34 -14.44
N THR A 189 -18.66 7.06 -14.10
CA THR A 189 -19.15 5.97 -14.96
C THR A 189 -20.66 5.87 -14.84
#